data_27a24559235b6389e947b59acdb8481e
#
_entry.id   27a24559235b6389e947b59acdb8481e
#
_cell.length_a   1.000
_cell.length_b   1.000
_cell.length_c   1.000
_cell.angle_alpha   90.00
_cell.angle_beta   90.00
_cell.angle_gamma   90.00
#
_symmetry.space_group_name_H-M   'P 1'
#
loop_
_entity.id
_entity.type
_entity.pdbx_description
1 polymer ?
#
loop_
_entity_poly.entity_id
_entity_poly.type
_entity_poly.pdbx_seq_one_letter_code
_entity_poly.pdbx_strand_id
1 'polypeptide(L)'
;SEVPSEGYNRLFKAVRYGKYFVLKGLKEKYKDNELYRGLVIKEFDILVSLNHSNIVRCYGLEEVEDLGLCIIMEFVDGVALDKFLETKPSFSQRKKIVKQLLSAMDYYHELQLVHRDLKPSNILITNNGSNVRVIDFGLADTDYYAVFKEPAFTRQYASPEQLNGEKLDCRSDIYSFGKVLQKIFPKSYRRIAKKCCNEKRKKRYPNADYVFNAMFSVKKRLIPIAIALIAVIICVFVVHNYQHFYSKPFETTIDSGQKLKMQIIDSKAVVLASQKVEGDLVIPEYVSYRLRKFPVKRIEARAFFHNNKITRLTLPDNLEHVGAWAFSSCPALSDTLVLPKSLKEIGNDAFCGTNISCLVIKSEKLEPIDSTLENNFFFNCANLQTIICEQSVKNLTFSLLRSAHDIKEIVFPESLNEIPEAFFAHANISGKISFPKDLEIVGWSAFFDTKINSVVLPKSVKEIRSYAFNYSNIKKIDIGSKIEVLGEKSLADLTDLDTLIIRAKTPPLAGQNFFLNSGSEKFVFLVPKESLEVYKTHKEFSKLNPKSLN
;
A
#
# COMPACT_ATOMS: atom_id res chain seq x y z
N SER A 1 25.84 5.57 -0.42
CA SER A 1 26.96 4.67 -0.79
C SER A 1 26.59 3.86 -2.03
N GLU A 2 27.57 3.67 -2.91
CA GLU A 2 27.38 2.85 -4.11
C GLU A 2 27.28 1.36 -3.75
N VAL A 3 26.38 0.66 -4.44
CA VAL A 3 26.17 -0.79 -4.30
C VAL A 3 26.70 -1.47 -5.59
N PRO A 4 27.46 -2.56 -5.50
CA PRO A 4 27.95 -3.25 -6.70
C PRO A 4 26.80 -3.63 -7.65
N SER A 5 26.96 -3.29 -8.93
CA SER A 5 25.96 -3.55 -9.96
C SER A 5 26.59 -4.05 -11.26
N GLU A 6 25.92 -4.97 -11.95
CA GLU A 6 26.31 -5.48 -13.26
C GLU A 6 25.70 -4.62 -14.38
N GLY A 7 26.22 -4.75 -15.61
CA GLY A 7 25.67 -4.11 -16.80
C GLY A 7 25.92 -2.60 -16.84
N TYR A 8 24.95 -1.85 -17.36
CA TYR A 8 25.04 -0.41 -17.60
C TYR A 8 24.49 0.47 -16.47
N ASN A 9 23.89 -0.14 -15.45
CA ASN A 9 23.31 0.57 -14.30
C ASN A 9 24.32 0.78 -13.17
N ARG A 10 24.09 1.80 -12.35
CA ARG A 10 24.70 2.03 -11.03
C ARG A 10 23.60 2.02 -9.99
N LEU A 11 23.89 1.46 -8.84
CA LEU A 11 22.97 1.42 -7.72
C LEU A 11 23.57 2.18 -6.53
N PHE A 12 22.75 3.01 -5.90
CA PHE A 12 23.16 3.77 -4.71
C PHE A 12 22.15 3.58 -3.59
N LYS A 13 22.66 3.29 -2.40
CA LYS A 13 21.87 3.43 -1.17
C LYS A 13 21.85 4.90 -0.77
N ALA A 14 20.67 5.48 -0.77
CA ALA A 14 20.40 6.86 -0.38
C ALA A 14 19.51 6.93 0.86
N VAL A 15 19.50 8.09 1.51
CA VAL A 15 18.63 8.39 2.66
C VAL A 15 17.87 9.66 2.36
N ARG A 16 16.54 9.63 2.54
CA ARG A 16 15.68 10.82 2.46
C ARG A 16 14.66 10.74 3.61
N TYR A 17 14.55 11.79 4.40
CA TYR A 17 13.66 11.83 5.59
C TYR A 17 13.86 10.64 6.54
N GLY A 18 15.11 10.25 6.79
CA GLY A 18 15.44 9.13 7.68
C GLY A 18 15.16 7.73 7.13
N LYS A 19 14.60 7.61 5.91
CA LYS A 19 14.35 6.33 5.24
C LYS A 19 15.42 6.01 4.20
N TYR A 20 15.71 4.72 4.04
CA TYR A 20 16.63 4.24 3.01
C TYR A 20 15.90 3.96 1.70
N PHE A 21 16.54 4.33 0.59
CA PHE A 21 16.10 4.10 -0.78
C PHE A 21 17.25 3.52 -1.61
N VAL A 22 16.91 2.91 -2.72
CA VAL A 22 17.86 2.58 -3.77
C VAL A 22 17.62 3.51 -4.95
N LEU A 23 18.64 4.21 -5.37
CA LEU A 23 18.67 4.96 -6.61
C LEU A 23 19.32 4.08 -7.69
N LYS A 24 18.59 3.75 -8.75
CA LYS A 24 19.08 3.03 -9.91
C LYS A 24 19.23 4.00 -11.06
N GLY A 25 20.45 4.37 -11.37
CA GLY A 25 20.80 5.26 -12.48
C GLY A 25 21.76 4.60 -13.45
N LEU A 26 22.23 5.34 -14.45
CA LEU A 26 23.17 4.88 -15.45
C LEU A 26 24.61 5.09 -15.00
N LYS A 27 25.51 4.20 -15.44
CA LYS A 27 26.96 4.44 -15.34
C LYS A 27 27.32 5.67 -16.16
N GLU A 28 28.34 6.43 -15.71
CA GLU A 28 28.75 7.71 -16.27
C GLU A 28 28.86 7.71 -17.80
N LYS A 29 29.46 6.67 -18.37
CA LYS A 29 29.63 6.51 -19.83
C LYS A 29 28.31 6.37 -20.62
N TYR A 30 27.18 6.14 -19.93
CA TYR A 30 25.87 5.97 -20.56
C TYR A 30 24.85 7.05 -20.15
N LYS A 31 25.21 7.95 -19.23
CA LYS A 31 24.33 8.91 -18.56
C LYS A 31 23.59 9.82 -19.55
N ASP A 32 24.31 10.31 -20.58
CA ASP A 32 23.78 11.23 -21.57
C ASP A 32 23.31 10.56 -22.86
N ASN A 33 23.33 9.24 -22.90
CA ASN A 33 22.91 8.49 -24.08
C ASN A 33 21.41 8.26 -24.05
N GLU A 34 20.69 8.84 -25.01
CA GLU A 34 19.21 8.80 -25.09
C GLU A 34 18.65 7.38 -25.14
N LEU A 35 19.34 6.45 -25.78
CA LEU A 35 18.93 5.05 -25.83
C LEU A 35 18.87 4.44 -24.42
N TYR A 36 19.94 4.62 -23.62
CA TYR A 36 20.00 4.09 -22.26
C TYR A 36 19.04 4.83 -21.31
N ARG A 37 18.87 6.14 -21.48
CA ARG A 37 17.84 6.91 -20.76
C ARG A 37 16.45 6.38 -21.06
N GLY A 38 16.16 6.08 -22.31
CA GLY A 38 14.91 5.45 -22.73
C GLY A 38 14.67 4.09 -22.05
N LEU A 39 15.73 3.29 -21.84
CA LEU A 39 15.62 2.03 -21.08
C LEU A 39 15.25 2.25 -19.60
N VAL A 40 15.85 3.27 -18.96
CA VAL A 40 15.52 3.63 -17.57
C VAL A 40 14.06 4.07 -17.46
N ILE A 41 13.57 4.90 -18.38
CA ILE A 41 12.17 5.36 -18.39
C ILE A 41 11.22 4.17 -18.57
N LYS A 42 11.48 3.28 -19.51
CA LYS A 42 10.65 2.08 -19.72
C LYS A 42 10.66 1.13 -18.52
N GLU A 43 11.81 0.92 -17.89
CA GLU A 43 11.87 0.12 -16.66
C GLU A 43 11.06 0.77 -15.55
N PHE A 44 11.11 2.10 -15.44
CA PHE A 44 10.28 2.85 -14.50
C PHE A 44 8.78 2.65 -14.79
N ASP A 45 8.34 2.78 -16.05
CA ASP A 45 6.93 2.60 -16.44
C ASP A 45 6.41 1.21 -16.07
N ILE A 46 7.26 0.18 -16.20
CA ILE A 46 6.93 -1.17 -15.76
C ILE A 46 6.85 -1.21 -14.23
N LEU A 47 7.90 -0.78 -13.54
CA LEU A 47 8.00 -0.88 -12.09
C LEU A 47 6.91 -0.10 -11.36
N VAL A 48 6.54 1.09 -11.84
CA VAL A 48 5.49 1.90 -11.22
C VAL A 48 4.10 1.27 -11.37
N SER A 49 3.91 0.43 -12.39
CA SER A 49 2.66 -0.32 -12.58
C SER A 49 2.55 -1.56 -11.68
N LEU A 50 3.67 -1.99 -11.06
CA LEU A 50 3.73 -3.19 -10.24
C LEU A 50 3.52 -2.85 -8.76
N ASN A 51 2.49 -3.45 -8.16
CA ASN A 51 2.27 -3.35 -6.72
C ASN A 51 1.94 -4.74 -6.15
N HIS A 52 2.95 -5.40 -5.61
CA HIS A 52 2.83 -6.73 -5.02
C HIS A 52 3.84 -6.89 -3.89
N SER A 53 3.41 -7.48 -2.76
CA SER A 53 4.23 -7.65 -1.55
C SER A 53 5.56 -8.38 -1.75
N ASN A 54 5.73 -9.12 -2.85
CA ASN A 54 6.96 -9.86 -3.18
C ASN A 54 7.70 -9.28 -4.40
N ILE A 55 7.38 -8.06 -4.81
CA ILE A 55 8.10 -7.28 -5.82
C ILE A 55 8.63 -6.01 -5.16
N VAL A 56 9.81 -5.55 -5.57
CA VAL A 56 10.37 -4.29 -5.09
C VAL A 56 9.45 -3.12 -5.48
N ARG A 57 9.22 -2.20 -4.56
CA ARG A 57 8.39 -1.03 -4.82
C ARG A 57 9.18 0.06 -5.53
N CYS A 58 8.57 0.67 -6.54
CA CYS A 58 9.06 1.88 -7.18
C CYS A 58 8.34 3.10 -6.60
N TYR A 59 9.08 4.14 -6.28
CA TYR A 59 8.55 5.38 -5.70
C TYR A 59 8.51 6.54 -6.69
N GLY A 60 9.41 6.56 -7.66
CA GLY A 60 9.46 7.64 -8.62
C GLY A 60 10.65 7.56 -9.57
N LEU A 61 10.68 8.52 -10.49
CA LEU A 61 11.76 8.77 -11.42
C LEU A 61 12.18 10.23 -11.25
N GLU A 62 13.43 10.46 -10.87
CA GLU A 62 13.95 11.81 -10.59
C GLU A 62 15.31 12.01 -11.28
N GLU A 63 15.57 13.24 -11.70
CA GLU A 63 16.90 13.66 -12.11
C GLU A 63 17.70 14.00 -10.84
N VAL A 64 18.73 13.22 -10.54
CA VAL A 64 19.54 13.38 -9.33
C VAL A 64 20.87 14.00 -9.72
N GLU A 65 21.26 15.08 -9.03
CA GLU A 65 22.55 15.76 -9.21
C GLU A 65 23.68 14.72 -9.16
N ASP A 66 24.64 14.83 -10.06
CA ASP A 66 25.78 13.91 -10.29
C ASP A 66 25.43 12.49 -10.79
N LEU A 67 24.19 12.02 -10.67
CA LEU A 67 23.81 10.67 -11.06
C LEU A 67 22.97 10.62 -12.34
N GLY A 68 22.35 11.74 -12.72
CA GLY A 68 21.40 11.82 -13.82
C GLY A 68 20.06 11.18 -13.48
N LEU A 69 19.38 10.69 -14.50
CA LEU A 69 18.06 10.08 -14.37
C LEU A 69 18.10 8.80 -13.56
N CYS A 70 17.40 8.78 -12.44
CA CYS A 70 17.38 7.65 -11.47
C CYS A 70 15.97 7.19 -11.17
N ILE A 71 15.77 5.88 -11.16
CA ILE A 71 14.59 5.25 -10.56
C ILE A 71 14.80 5.17 -9.05
N ILE A 72 13.83 5.68 -8.30
CA ILE A 72 13.82 5.61 -6.84
C ILE A 72 13.01 4.40 -6.40
N MET A 73 13.65 3.49 -5.68
CA MET A 73 13.06 2.21 -5.27
C MET A 73 13.18 1.96 -3.78
N GLU A 74 12.37 1.03 -3.29
CA GLU A 74 12.46 0.46 -1.95
C GLU A 74 13.88 -0.05 -1.68
N PHE A 75 14.44 0.35 -0.53
CA PHE A 75 15.62 -0.31 -0.01
C PHE A 75 15.21 -1.59 0.71
N VAL A 76 15.56 -2.72 0.14
CA VAL A 76 15.29 -4.03 0.74
C VAL A 76 16.45 -4.40 1.67
N ASP A 77 16.19 -4.39 2.98
CA ASP A 77 17.14 -4.94 3.95
C ASP A 77 17.13 -6.47 3.88
N GLY A 78 18.06 -7.02 3.11
CA GLY A 78 18.12 -8.45 2.82
C GLY A 78 19.34 -8.83 1.98
N VAL A 79 19.38 -10.09 1.60
CA VAL A 79 20.46 -10.64 0.79
C VAL A 79 19.90 -11.36 -0.43
N ALA A 80 20.69 -11.50 -1.48
CA ALA A 80 20.32 -12.28 -2.66
C ALA A 80 20.08 -13.75 -2.31
N LEU A 81 19.18 -14.40 -3.05
CA LEU A 81 18.75 -15.78 -2.78
C LEU A 81 19.90 -16.78 -2.72
N ASP A 82 20.93 -16.64 -3.56
CA ASP A 82 22.10 -17.52 -3.54
C ASP A 82 22.84 -17.44 -2.20
N LYS A 83 23.12 -16.22 -1.71
CA LYS A 83 23.73 -15.99 -0.39
C LYS A 83 22.84 -16.47 0.75
N PHE A 84 21.53 -16.26 0.63
CA PHE A 84 20.58 -16.78 1.63
C PHE A 84 20.63 -18.32 1.68
N LEU A 85 20.76 -19.01 0.55
CA LEU A 85 20.82 -20.47 0.50
C LEU A 85 22.11 -21.04 1.15
N GLU A 86 23.20 -20.27 1.21
CA GLU A 86 24.43 -20.63 1.92
C GLU A 86 24.19 -20.79 3.43
N THR A 87 23.23 -20.05 4.00
CA THR A 87 22.83 -20.19 5.42
C THR A 87 22.10 -21.49 5.73
N LYS A 88 21.88 -22.36 4.74
CA LYS A 88 21.18 -23.65 4.84
C LYS A 88 19.77 -23.51 5.44
N PRO A 89 18.90 -22.66 4.87
CA PRO A 89 17.56 -22.42 5.44
C PRO A 89 16.74 -23.71 5.53
N SER A 90 15.83 -23.76 6.50
CA SER A 90 14.93 -24.89 6.74
C SER A 90 14.04 -25.18 5.53
N PHE A 91 13.50 -26.40 5.46
CA PHE A 91 12.58 -26.81 4.39
C PHE A 91 11.31 -25.91 4.36
N SER A 92 10.84 -25.47 5.53
CA SER A 92 9.69 -24.55 5.66
C SER A 92 10.00 -23.17 5.06
N GLN A 93 11.16 -22.59 5.39
CA GLN A 93 11.61 -21.31 4.81
C GLN A 93 11.75 -21.39 3.30
N ARG A 94 12.37 -22.46 2.77
CA ARG A 94 12.48 -22.69 1.31
C ARG A 94 11.10 -22.79 0.66
N LYS A 95 10.13 -23.46 1.29
CA LYS A 95 8.75 -23.52 0.80
C LYS A 95 8.07 -22.15 0.80
N LYS A 96 8.27 -21.35 1.86
CA LYS A 96 7.76 -19.98 1.94
C LYS A 96 8.28 -19.15 0.77
N ILE A 97 9.60 -19.16 0.53
CA ILE A 97 10.24 -18.44 -0.57
C ILE A 97 9.62 -18.84 -1.92
N VAL A 98 9.49 -20.14 -2.19
CA VAL A 98 8.91 -20.61 -3.45
C VAL A 98 7.46 -20.19 -3.60
N LYS A 99 6.64 -20.22 -2.54
CA LYS A 99 5.25 -19.73 -2.58
C LYS A 99 5.18 -18.27 -2.94
N GLN A 100 5.97 -17.43 -2.27
CA GLN A 100 6.01 -15.99 -2.50
C GLN A 100 6.53 -15.64 -3.91
N LEU A 101 7.55 -16.36 -4.39
CA LEU A 101 8.08 -16.18 -5.73
C LEU A 101 7.04 -16.53 -6.80
N LEU A 102 6.34 -17.65 -6.64
CA LEU A 102 5.27 -18.04 -7.56
C LEU A 102 4.10 -17.05 -7.53
N SER A 103 3.78 -16.49 -6.36
CA SER A 103 2.76 -15.44 -6.23
C SER A 103 3.16 -14.17 -6.98
N ALA A 104 4.41 -13.74 -6.86
CA ALA A 104 4.90 -12.59 -7.63
C ALA A 104 4.86 -12.87 -9.14
N MET A 105 5.28 -14.07 -9.55
CA MET A 105 5.26 -14.48 -10.95
C MET A 105 3.85 -14.50 -11.53
N ASP A 106 2.90 -15.06 -10.80
CA ASP A 106 1.50 -15.11 -11.22
C ASP A 106 0.93 -13.71 -11.41
N TYR A 107 1.20 -12.82 -10.46
CA TYR A 107 0.79 -11.43 -10.50
C TYR A 107 1.28 -10.68 -11.74
N TYR A 108 2.60 -10.66 -12.03
CA TYR A 108 3.08 -9.91 -13.19
C TYR A 108 2.78 -10.61 -14.53
N HIS A 109 2.60 -11.95 -14.53
CA HIS A 109 2.15 -12.68 -15.72
C HIS A 109 0.68 -12.34 -16.07
N GLU A 110 -0.19 -12.11 -15.07
CA GLU A 110 -1.56 -11.62 -15.29
C GLU A 110 -1.57 -10.23 -15.96
N LEU A 111 -0.57 -9.40 -15.66
CA LEU A 111 -0.34 -8.11 -16.32
C LEU A 111 0.34 -8.25 -17.70
N GLN A 112 0.46 -9.48 -18.24
CA GLN A 112 1.12 -9.78 -19.51
C GLN A 112 2.63 -9.43 -19.55
N LEU A 113 3.25 -9.25 -18.39
CA LEU A 113 4.68 -8.99 -18.27
C LEU A 113 5.46 -10.31 -18.16
N VAL A 114 6.66 -10.33 -18.72
CA VAL A 114 7.61 -11.43 -18.64
C VAL A 114 8.93 -10.87 -18.12
N HIS A 115 9.44 -11.36 -17.01
CA HIS A 115 10.64 -10.80 -16.35
C HIS A 115 11.93 -10.97 -17.16
N ARG A 116 12.10 -12.12 -17.84
CA ARG A 116 13.19 -12.47 -18.76
C ARG A 116 14.59 -12.65 -18.14
N ASP A 117 14.83 -12.16 -16.92
CA ASP A 117 16.10 -12.38 -16.21
C ASP A 117 15.86 -12.84 -14.77
N LEU A 118 14.92 -13.77 -14.57
CA LEU A 118 14.65 -14.34 -13.26
C LEU A 118 15.79 -15.28 -12.84
N LYS A 119 16.61 -14.81 -11.89
CA LYS A 119 17.80 -15.49 -11.36
C LYS A 119 17.96 -15.23 -9.87
N PRO A 120 18.78 -15.99 -9.13
CA PRO A 120 18.94 -15.80 -7.69
C PRO A 120 19.41 -14.41 -7.26
N SER A 121 20.23 -13.72 -8.05
CA SER A 121 20.67 -12.36 -7.73
C SER A 121 19.55 -11.32 -7.86
N ASN A 122 18.50 -11.60 -8.64
CA ASN A 122 17.33 -10.74 -8.80
C ASN A 122 16.17 -11.10 -7.84
N ILE A 123 16.46 -11.96 -6.85
CA ILE A 123 15.52 -12.37 -5.81
C ILE A 123 16.15 -12.06 -4.46
N LEU A 124 15.71 -11.01 -3.80
CA LEU A 124 16.17 -10.66 -2.46
C LEU A 124 15.32 -11.35 -1.40
N ILE A 125 15.97 -11.78 -0.33
CA ILE A 125 15.33 -12.35 0.85
C ILE A 125 15.57 -11.42 2.02
N THR A 126 14.50 -10.87 2.58
CA THR A 126 14.58 -9.90 3.68
C THR A 126 15.16 -10.53 4.94
N ASN A 127 15.97 -9.78 5.68
CA ASN A 127 16.50 -10.19 6.98
C ASN A 127 15.39 -10.39 8.01
N ASN A 128 14.34 -9.58 7.93
CA ASN A 128 13.15 -9.73 8.77
C ASN A 128 12.13 -10.66 8.10
N GLY A 129 11.97 -11.85 8.64
CA GLY A 129 10.93 -12.81 8.26
C GLY A 129 11.19 -13.60 6.98
N SER A 130 12.35 -13.47 6.33
CA SER A 130 12.71 -14.19 5.09
C SER A 130 11.64 -14.07 3.99
N ASN A 131 11.23 -12.84 3.69
CA ASN A 131 10.27 -12.56 2.63
C ASN A 131 10.99 -12.28 1.29
N VAL A 132 10.36 -12.70 0.20
CA VAL A 132 10.86 -12.47 -1.16
C VAL A 132 10.58 -11.03 -1.60
N ARG A 133 11.56 -10.43 -2.27
CA ARG A 133 11.41 -9.24 -3.11
C ARG A 133 12.08 -9.53 -4.46
N VAL A 134 11.28 -9.62 -5.52
CA VAL A 134 11.78 -9.71 -6.90
C VAL A 134 12.17 -8.31 -7.33
N ILE A 135 13.36 -8.20 -7.90
CA ILE A 135 13.94 -6.94 -8.36
C ILE A 135 14.32 -7.03 -9.85
N ASP A 136 14.54 -5.88 -10.47
CA ASP A 136 15.12 -5.72 -11.80
C ASP A 136 14.26 -6.21 -12.97
N PHE A 137 13.27 -5.40 -13.35
CA PHE A 137 12.39 -5.62 -14.50
C PHE A 137 12.90 -4.96 -15.79
N GLY A 138 14.18 -4.56 -15.85
CA GLY A 138 14.76 -3.82 -16.98
C GLY A 138 14.73 -4.56 -18.32
N LEU A 139 14.50 -5.88 -18.31
CA LEU A 139 14.38 -6.70 -19.53
C LEU A 139 12.94 -7.13 -19.86
N ALA A 140 11.96 -6.64 -19.10
CA ALA A 140 10.58 -7.13 -19.25
C ALA A 140 9.88 -6.67 -20.54
N ASP A 141 10.40 -5.66 -21.25
CA ASP A 141 9.88 -5.19 -22.55
C ASP A 141 10.65 -5.76 -23.75
N THR A 142 9.93 -5.91 -24.88
CA THR A 142 10.39 -6.62 -26.08
C THR A 142 11.27 -5.81 -27.03
N ASP A 143 11.10 -4.49 -27.12
CA ASP A 143 11.54 -3.72 -28.29
C ASP A 143 13.05 -3.42 -28.32
N TYR A 144 13.76 -3.55 -27.21
CA TYR A 144 15.18 -3.22 -27.09
C TYR A 144 16.13 -4.40 -27.27
N TYR A 145 15.64 -5.62 -27.30
CA TYR A 145 16.47 -6.82 -27.53
C TYR A 145 17.20 -6.81 -28.89
N ALA A 146 16.60 -6.12 -29.88
CA ALA A 146 17.18 -5.99 -31.21
C ALA A 146 18.40 -5.05 -31.28
N VAL A 147 18.60 -4.21 -30.28
CA VAL A 147 19.61 -3.13 -30.28
C VAL A 147 20.94 -3.56 -29.65
N PHE A 148 20.92 -4.49 -28.70
CA PHE A 148 22.13 -4.97 -28.03
C PHE A 148 22.69 -6.22 -28.73
N LYS A 149 23.89 -6.10 -29.30
CA LYS A 149 24.61 -7.21 -29.94
C LYS A 149 25.05 -8.32 -28.96
N GLU A 150 24.97 -8.06 -27.65
CA GLU A 150 25.26 -9.03 -26.59
C GLU A 150 24.01 -9.35 -25.80
N PRO A 151 23.78 -10.62 -25.40
CA PRO A 151 22.61 -10.98 -24.61
C PRO A 151 22.68 -10.34 -23.22
N ALA A 152 21.74 -9.44 -22.93
CA ALA A 152 21.62 -8.75 -21.65
C ALA A 152 21.15 -9.66 -20.49
N PHE A 153 20.92 -10.95 -20.73
CA PHE A 153 20.42 -11.93 -19.77
C PHE A 153 21.49 -12.95 -19.36
N THR A 154 21.29 -13.56 -18.20
CA THR A 154 22.21 -14.60 -17.68
C THR A 154 21.94 -15.95 -18.35
N ARG A 155 22.78 -16.37 -19.28
CA ARG A 155 22.61 -17.60 -20.10
C ARG A 155 22.23 -18.85 -19.31
N GLN A 156 22.71 -19.00 -18.08
CA GLN A 156 22.42 -20.15 -17.21
C GLN A 156 20.94 -20.32 -16.86
N TYR A 157 20.17 -19.22 -16.80
CA TYR A 157 18.75 -19.20 -16.43
C TYR A 157 17.84 -18.95 -17.62
N ALA A 158 18.39 -18.48 -18.74
CA ALA A 158 17.65 -18.17 -19.94
C ALA A 158 17.00 -19.40 -20.57
N SER A 159 15.77 -19.26 -21.01
CA SER A 159 15.04 -20.31 -21.73
C SER A 159 15.60 -20.52 -23.15
N PRO A 160 15.42 -21.70 -23.77
CA PRO A 160 15.86 -21.96 -25.15
C PRO A 160 15.33 -20.92 -26.15
N GLU A 161 14.03 -20.57 -26.08
CA GLU A 161 13.43 -19.58 -26.96
C GLU A 161 14.05 -18.18 -26.76
N GLN A 162 14.48 -17.86 -25.54
CA GLN A 162 15.18 -16.61 -25.25
C GLN A 162 16.57 -16.58 -25.87
N LEU A 163 17.28 -17.70 -25.78
CA LEU A 163 18.62 -17.87 -26.41
C LEU A 163 18.55 -17.81 -27.94
N ASN A 164 17.42 -18.26 -28.51
CA ASN A 164 17.18 -18.27 -29.95
C ASN A 164 16.57 -16.93 -30.47
N GLY A 165 16.29 -15.96 -29.61
CA GLY A 165 15.64 -14.69 -30.00
C GLY A 165 14.18 -14.84 -30.45
N GLU A 166 13.47 -15.89 -30.00
CA GLU A 166 12.08 -16.13 -30.34
C GLU A 166 11.13 -15.26 -29.47
N LYS A 167 9.88 -15.11 -29.90
CA LYS A 167 8.84 -14.42 -29.12
C LYS A 167 8.64 -15.13 -27.76
N LEU A 168 8.75 -14.36 -26.67
CA LEU A 168 8.67 -14.87 -25.31
C LEU A 168 7.22 -14.79 -24.78
N ASP A 169 6.89 -15.67 -23.82
CA ASP A 169 5.70 -15.62 -23.00
C ASP A 169 6.02 -16.03 -21.55
N CYS A 170 5.04 -16.03 -20.67
CA CYS A 170 5.19 -16.37 -19.25
C CYS A 170 5.93 -17.71 -19.01
N ARG A 171 5.89 -18.63 -19.95
CA ARG A 171 6.59 -19.94 -19.85
C ARG A 171 8.10 -19.81 -19.98
N SER A 172 8.62 -18.69 -20.43
CA SER A 172 10.07 -18.41 -20.38
C SER A 172 10.52 -18.18 -18.95
N ASP A 173 9.74 -17.43 -18.14
CA ASP A 173 10.02 -17.28 -16.71
C ASP A 173 9.78 -18.58 -15.94
N ILE A 174 8.83 -19.42 -16.35
CA ILE A 174 8.66 -20.77 -15.78
C ILE A 174 9.93 -21.61 -15.95
N TYR A 175 10.62 -21.48 -17.09
CA TYR A 175 11.91 -22.15 -17.29
C TYR A 175 12.97 -21.63 -16.33
N SER A 176 13.13 -20.32 -16.23
CA SER A 176 14.06 -19.66 -15.29
C SER A 176 13.75 -20.03 -13.84
N PHE A 177 12.48 -20.01 -13.47
CA PHE A 177 12.00 -20.50 -12.17
C PHE A 177 12.41 -21.95 -11.92
N GLY A 178 12.30 -22.84 -12.92
CA GLY A 178 12.74 -24.23 -12.83
C GLY A 178 14.21 -24.37 -12.46
N LYS A 179 15.08 -23.51 -13.02
CA LYS A 179 16.51 -23.44 -12.66
C LYS A 179 16.72 -22.93 -11.23
N VAL A 180 15.97 -21.91 -10.83
CA VAL A 180 15.98 -21.38 -9.45
C VAL A 180 15.50 -22.46 -8.46
N LEU A 181 14.43 -23.19 -8.80
CA LEU A 181 13.88 -24.27 -7.97
C LEU A 181 14.89 -25.38 -7.72
N GLN A 182 15.71 -25.73 -8.72
CA GLN A 182 16.80 -26.71 -8.58
C GLN A 182 17.83 -26.27 -7.53
N LYS A 183 18.13 -24.98 -7.45
CA LYS A 183 19.03 -24.43 -6.42
C LYS A 183 18.38 -24.43 -5.03
N ILE A 184 17.11 -24.03 -4.94
CA ILE A 184 16.39 -24.01 -3.66
C ILE A 184 16.20 -25.43 -3.11
N PHE A 185 15.90 -26.40 -3.99
CA PHE A 185 15.63 -27.79 -3.64
C PHE A 185 16.44 -28.79 -4.48
N PRO A 186 17.73 -28.98 -4.22
CA PRO A 186 18.57 -29.84 -5.05
C PRO A 186 18.12 -31.32 -5.10
N LYS A 187 17.48 -31.81 -4.02
CA LYS A 187 17.01 -33.20 -3.89
C LYS A 187 15.51 -33.36 -4.06
N SER A 188 14.73 -32.35 -3.67
CA SER A 188 13.25 -32.36 -3.69
C SER A 188 12.71 -31.69 -4.95
N TYR A 189 11.45 -31.96 -5.32
CA TYR A 189 10.76 -31.36 -6.46
C TYR A 189 11.42 -31.51 -7.84
N ARG A 190 12.37 -32.45 -7.99
CA ARG A 190 13.12 -32.67 -9.25
C ARG A 190 12.23 -32.85 -10.48
N ARG A 191 11.10 -33.59 -10.34
CA ARG A 191 10.17 -33.82 -11.46
C ARG A 191 9.49 -32.50 -11.90
N ILE A 192 9.13 -31.64 -10.95
CA ILE A 192 8.53 -30.34 -11.22
C ILE A 192 9.56 -29.43 -11.89
N ALA A 193 10.75 -29.31 -11.32
CA ALA A 193 11.83 -28.52 -11.90
C ALA A 193 12.19 -28.98 -13.32
N LYS A 194 12.29 -30.32 -13.55
CA LYS A 194 12.52 -30.87 -14.90
C LYS A 194 11.42 -30.51 -15.89
N LYS A 195 10.14 -30.50 -15.44
CA LYS A 195 9.02 -30.10 -16.29
C LYS A 195 9.05 -28.60 -16.58
N CYS A 196 9.38 -27.75 -15.61
CA CYS A 196 9.60 -26.32 -15.83
C CYS A 196 10.70 -26.06 -16.85
N CYS A 197 11.83 -26.79 -16.76
CA CYS A 197 12.98 -26.65 -17.63
C CYS A 197 12.88 -27.50 -18.93
N ASN A 198 11.68 -27.86 -19.38
CA ASN A 198 11.53 -28.59 -20.64
C ASN A 198 11.94 -27.69 -21.82
N GLU A 199 12.74 -28.22 -22.74
CA GLU A 199 13.17 -27.49 -23.93
C GLU A 199 11.96 -27.02 -24.78
N LYS A 200 11.00 -27.92 -24.98
CA LYS A 200 9.76 -27.60 -25.70
C LYS A 200 8.83 -26.82 -24.80
N ARG A 201 8.67 -25.52 -25.07
CA ARG A 201 7.82 -24.58 -24.29
C ARG A 201 6.41 -25.13 -24.00
N LYS A 202 5.76 -25.77 -24.98
CA LYS A 202 4.41 -26.35 -24.82
C LYS A 202 4.34 -27.49 -23.79
N LYS A 203 5.46 -28.12 -23.42
CA LYS A 203 5.55 -29.20 -22.42
C LYS A 203 5.78 -28.68 -20.98
N ARG A 204 6.06 -27.40 -20.82
CA ARG A 204 6.18 -26.76 -19.49
C ARG A 204 4.81 -26.59 -18.83
N TYR A 205 4.80 -26.11 -17.61
CA TYR A 205 3.57 -25.61 -17.00
C TYR A 205 3.10 -24.35 -17.71
N PRO A 206 1.77 -24.15 -17.88
CA PRO A 206 1.24 -23.00 -18.62
C PRO A 206 1.48 -21.65 -17.91
N ASN A 207 1.45 -21.62 -16.59
CA ASN A 207 1.65 -20.43 -15.75
C ASN A 207 2.15 -20.81 -14.35
N ALA A 208 2.37 -19.81 -13.48
CA ALA A 208 2.89 -19.99 -12.12
C ALA A 208 1.90 -20.73 -11.20
N ASP A 209 0.59 -20.50 -11.35
CA ASP A 209 -0.44 -21.20 -10.57
C ASP A 209 -0.41 -22.72 -10.79
N TYR A 210 -0.23 -23.18 -12.02
CA TYR A 210 -0.08 -24.62 -12.29
C TYR A 210 1.17 -25.21 -11.64
N VAL A 211 2.26 -24.45 -11.52
CA VAL A 211 3.45 -24.88 -10.78
C VAL A 211 3.16 -24.93 -9.29
N PHE A 212 2.51 -23.90 -8.77
CA PHE A 212 2.09 -23.84 -7.37
C PHE A 212 1.23 -25.04 -6.99
N ASN A 213 0.23 -25.33 -7.79
CA ASN A 213 -0.67 -26.47 -7.57
C ASN A 213 0.06 -27.82 -7.67
N ALA A 214 1.02 -27.95 -8.58
CA ALA A 214 1.84 -29.17 -8.69
C ALA A 214 2.77 -29.38 -7.48
N MET A 215 3.22 -28.31 -6.83
CA MET A 215 4.11 -28.38 -5.67
C MET A 215 3.38 -28.56 -4.35
N PHE A 216 2.20 -27.93 -4.21
CA PHE A 216 1.57 -27.75 -2.90
C PHE A 216 0.17 -28.39 -2.80
N SER A 217 -0.45 -28.81 -3.92
CA SER A 217 -1.65 -29.62 -3.87
C SER A 217 -1.36 -31.01 -3.35
N VAL A 218 -2.10 -31.46 -2.36
CA VAL A 218 -1.95 -32.81 -1.77
C VAL A 218 -2.56 -33.83 -2.74
N LYS A 219 -1.73 -34.61 -3.44
CA LYS A 219 -2.21 -35.79 -4.16
C LYS A 219 -2.67 -36.84 -3.15
N LYS A 220 -3.98 -37.12 -3.11
CA LYS A 220 -4.52 -38.23 -2.33
C LYS A 220 -3.96 -39.57 -2.87
N ARG A 221 -3.17 -40.27 -2.07
CA ARG A 221 -2.83 -41.67 -2.30
C ARG A 221 -4.05 -42.51 -1.95
N LEU A 222 -4.44 -43.41 -2.84
CA LEU A 222 -5.50 -44.39 -2.58
C LEU A 222 -5.16 -45.25 -1.36
N ILE A 223 -6.02 -45.19 -0.37
CA ILE A 223 -5.95 -45.99 0.87
C ILE A 223 -6.90 -47.18 0.70
N PRO A 224 -6.56 -48.39 1.19
CA PRO A 224 -7.37 -49.60 1.01
C PRO A 224 -8.78 -49.46 1.58
N ILE A 225 -9.72 -50.14 0.95
CA ILE A 225 -11.19 -50.02 1.12
C ILE A 225 -11.69 -50.14 2.61
N ALA A 226 -10.99 -50.87 3.48
CA ALA A 226 -11.39 -51.00 4.88
C ALA A 226 -11.13 -49.71 5.72
N ILE A 227 -10.12 -48.93 5.36
CA ILE A 227 -9.84 -47.60 5.96
C ILE A 227 -10.79 -46.54 5.33
N ALA A 228 -11.24 -46.75 4.09
CA ALA A 228 -12.16 -45.87 3.40
C ALA A 228 -13.55 -45.81 4.08
N LEU A 229 -14.05 -46.91 4.64
CA LEU A 229 -15.35 -46.92 5.35
C LEU A 229 -15.27 -46.20 6.72
N ILE A 230 -14.19 -46.38 7.46
CA ILE A 230 -13.95 -45.62 8.69
C ILE A 230 -13.66 -44.15 8.38
N ALA A 231 -12.92 -43.87 7.29
CA ALA A 231 -12.67 -42.52 6.82
C ALA A 231 -13.97 -41.84 6.31
N VAL A 232 -14.89 -42.57 5.71
CA VAL A 232 -16.21 -42.03 5.31
C VAL A 232 -17.06 -41.69 6.54
N ILE A 233 -17.06 -42.53 7.58
CA ILE A 233 -17.79 -42.24 8.83
C ILE A 233 -17.13 -41.09 9.59
N ILE A 234 -15.81 -41.05 9.66
CA ILE A 234 -15.04 -39.92 10.20
C ILE A 234 -15.19 -38.68 9.30
N CYS A 235 -15.19 -38.82 7.97
CA CYS A 235 -15.47 -37.69 7.06
C CYS A 235 -16.89 -37.17 7.20
N VAL A 236 -17.89 -38.03 7.36
CA VAL A 236 -19.28 -37.59 7.59
C VAL A 236 -19.38 -36.88 8.95
N PHE A 237 -18.67 -37.36 9.97
CA PHE A 237 -18.61 -36.74 11.29
C PHE A 237 -17.76 -35.45 11.30
N VAL A 238 -16.63 -35.44 10.58
CA VAL A 238 -15.76 -34.28 10.40
C VAL A 238 -16.41 -33.26 9.46
N VAL A 239 -17.08 -33.69 8.39
CA VAL A 239 -17.87 -32.82 7.49
C VAL A 239 -19.07 -32.21 8.22
N HIS A 240 -19.63 -32.92 9.22
CA HIS A 240 -20.69 -32.37 10.06
C HIS A 240 -20.18 -31.37 11.11
N ASN A 241 -18.95 -31.51 11.58
CA ASN A 241 -18.36 -30.69 12.66
C ASN A 241 -17.25 -29.73 12.21
N TYR A 242 -16.58 -29.96 11.10
CA TYR A 242 -15.55 -29.06 10.55
C TYR A 242 -16.09 -28.34 9.32
N GLN A 243 -16.57 -27.14 9.54
CA GLN A 243 -17.17 -26.29 8.50
C GLN A 243 -16.15 -25.41 7.78
N HIS A 244 -15.00 -25.94 7.41
CA HIS A 244 -14.11 -25.24 6.48
C HIS A 244 -14.55 -25.56 5.06
N PHE A 245 -15.50 -24.79 4.54
CA PHE A 245 -15.99 -24.95 3.19
C PHE A 245 -15.20 -24.05 2.23
N TYR A 246 -14.35 -24.66 1.42
CA TYR A 246 -13.80 -24.00 0.24
C TYR A 246 -14.65 -24.35 -0.97
N SER A 247 -15.33 -23.36 -1.56
CA SER A 247 -15.99 -23.54 -2.84
C SER A 247 -15.05 -23.18 -4.00
N LYS A 248 -15.33 -23.70 -5.19
CA LYS A 248 -14.89 -23.02 -6.40
C LYS A 248 -15.65 -21.69 -6.52
N PRO A 249 -15.10 -20.68 -7.22
CA PRO A 249 -15.86 -19.49 -7.54
C PRO A 249 -17.19 -19.84 -8.22
N PHE A 250 -18.26 -19.16 -7.82
CA PHE A 250 -19.61 -19.33 -8.36
C PHE A 250 -20.27 -17.95 -8.57
N GLU A 251 -21.23 -17.87 -9.46
CA GLU A 251 -22.04 -16.68 -9.63
C GLU A 251 -23.32 -16.80 -8.80
N THR A 252 -23.71 -15.71 -8.17
CA THR A 252 -24.99 -15.57 -7.47
C THR A 252 -25.70 -14.31 -7.93
N THR A 253 -27.02 -14.38 -8.05
CA THR A 253 -27.84 -13.21 -8.33
C THR A 253 -28.22 -12.57 -7.01
N ILE A 254 -27.93 -11.28 -6.86
CA ILE A 254 -28.32 -10.46 -5.71
C ILE A 254 -29.72 -9.85 -5.94
N ASP A 255 -30.29 -9.25 -4.89
CA ASP A 255 -31.68 -8.75 -4.92
C ASP A 255 -31.94 -7.70 -6.02
N SER A 256 -30.93 -6.96 -6.44
CA SER A 256 -30.99 -6.03 -7.57
C SER A 256 -31.03 -6.72 -8.95
N GLY A 257 -31.01 -8.06 -9.01
CA GLY A 257 -30.95 -8.83 -10.25
C GLY A 257 -29.56 -8.95 -10.87
N GLN A 258 -28.57 -8.30 -10.31
CA GLN A 258 -27.18 -8.33 -10.79
C GLN A 258 -26.48 -9.61 -10.34
N LYS A 259 -25.45 -10.03 -11.10
CA LYS A 259 -24.67 -11.23 -10.77
C LYS A 259 -23.33 -10.84 -10.16
N LEU A 260 -23.05 -11.39 -8.98
CA LEU A 260 -21.75 -11.30 -8.34
C LEU A 260 -21.04 -12.64 -8.40
N LYS A 261 -19.75 -12.60 -8.68
CA LYS A 261 -18.86 -13.74 -8.55
C LYS A 261 -18.39 -13.84 -7.12
N MET A 262 -18.64 -14.99 -6.50
CA MET A 262 -18.34 -15.23 -5.09
C MET A 262 -17.61 -16.54 -4.87
N GLN A 263 -16.99 -16.66 -3.71
CA GLN A 263 -16.35 -17.87 -3.24
C GLN A 263 -16.61 -18.04 -1.74
N ILE A 264 -16.79 -19.26 -1.27
CA ILE A 264 -16.83 -19.55 0.17
C ILE A 264 -15.42 -19.94 0.62
N ILE A 265 -14.90 -19.24 1.63
CA ILE A 265 -13.60 -19.47 2.25
C ILE A 265 -13.81 -19.43 3.76
N ASP A 266 -13.43 -20.49 4.48
CA ASP A 266 -13.57 -20.59 5.95
C ASP A 266 -14.98 -20.23 6.45
N SER A 267 -16.01 -20.78 5.79
CA SER A 267 -17.42 -20.51 6.11
C SER A 267 -17.87 -19.04 5.97
N LYS A 268 -17.12 -18.22 5.26
CA LYS A 268 -17.43 -16.83 4.93
C LYS A 268 -17.52 -16.67 3.42
N ALA A 269 -18.45 -15.87 2.96
CA ALA A 269 -18.54 -15.53 1.54
C ALA A 269 -17.61 -14.35 1.22
N VAL A 270 -16.89 -14.48 0.12
CA VAL A 270 -15.93 -13.52 -0.40
C VAL A 270 -16.43 -13.07 -1.79
N VAL A 271 -16.52 -11.76 -1.99
CA VAL A 271 -16.85 -11.17 -3.31
C VAL A 271 -15.58 -11.12 -4.14
N LEU A 272 -15.61 -11.76 -5.29
CA LEU A 272 -14.55 -11.78 -6.28
C LEU A 272 -14.78 -10.75 -7.39
N ALA A 273 -13.82 -10.61 -8.30
CA ALA A 273 -13.91 -9.70 -9.45
C ALA A 273 -15.21 -9.90 -10.25
N SER A 274 -16.02 -8.83 -10.38
CA SER A 274 -17.34 -8.82 -10.97
C SER A 274 -17.50 -7.60 -11.91
N GLN A 275 -17.00 -7.70 -13.14
CA GLN A 275 -16.88 -6.58 -14.08
C GLN A 275 -18.20 -6.14 -14.74
N LYS A 276 -19.26 -6.95 -14.66
CA LYS A 276 -20.54 -6.68 -15.38
C LYS A 276 -21.60 -6.01 -14.51
N VAL A 277 -21.20 -5.48 -13.36
CA VAL A 277 -22.10 -4.81 -12.43
C VAL A 277 -22.29 -3.36 -12.85
N GLU A 278 -23.54 -2.85 -12.80
CA GLU A 278 -23.88 -1.48 -13.17
C GLU A 278 -25.01 -0.91 -12.30
N GLY A 279 -25.08 0.42 -12.18
CA GLY A 279 -26.07 1.11 -11.36
C GLY A 279 -25.83 0.94 -9.85
N ASP A 280 -26.89 0.74 -9.09
CA ASP A 280 -26.84 0.61 -7.64
C ASP A 280 -26.39 -0.79 -7.24
N LEU A 281 -25.21 -0.90 -6.65
CA LEU A 281 -24.65 -2.15 -6.15
C LEU A 281 -24.91 -2.28 -4.64
N VAL A 282 -25.77 -3.23 -4.30
CA VAL A 282 -26.02 -3.63 -2.91
C VAL A 282 -25.34 -4.96 -2.65
N ILE A 283 -24.22 -4.96 -1.91
CA ILE A 283 -23.57 -6.20 -1.50
C ILE A 283 -24.42 -6.85 -0.41
N PRO A 284 -24.89 -8.10 -0.58
CA PRO A 284 -25.79 -8.73 0.39
C PRO A 284 -25.06 -9.11 1.68
N GLU A 285 -25.76 -9.13 2.81
CA GLU A 285 -25.20 -9.59 4.10
C GLU A 285 -24.87 -11.09 4.09
N TYR A 286 -25.66 -11.87 3.38
CA TYR A 286 -25.54 -13.32 3.29
C TYR A 286 -25.74 -13.79 1.84
N VAL A 287 -25.05 -14.85 1.49
CA VAL A 287 -25.25 -15.55 0.22
C VAL A 287 -25.61 -17.01 0.48
N SER A 288 -26.54 -17.54 -0.33
CA SER A 288 -26.93 -18.95 -0.28
C SER A 288 -26.03 -19.77 -1.21
N TYR A 289 -25.42 -20.81 -0.67
CA TYR A 289 -24.65 -21.78 -1.45
C TYR A 289 -24.94 -23.19 -0.94
N ARG A 290 -25.39 -24.11 -1.81
CA ARG A 290 -25.72 -25.51 -1.45
C ARG A 290 -26.59 -25.61 -0.20
N LEU A 291 -27.75 -24.93 -0.19
CA LEU A 291 -28.73 -24.92 0.88
C LEU A 291 -28.30 -24.34 2.22
N ARG A 292 -27.16 -23.66 2.27
CA ARG A 292 -26.65 -22.94 3.47
C ARG A 292 -26.46 -21.47 3.17
N LYS A 293 -26.62 -20.63 4.20
CA LYS A 293 -26.34 -19.19 4.15
C LYS A 293 -24.95 -18.92 4.73
N PHE A 294 -24.18 -18.12 4.03
CA PHE A 294 -22.84 -17.70 4.43
C PHE A 294 -22.78 -16.19 4.52
N PRO A 295 -22.23 -15.60 5.62
CA PRO A 295 -22.10 -14.16 5.74
C PRO A 295 -21.05 -13.65 4.75
N VAL A 296 -21.32 -12.52 4.11
CA VAL A 296 -20.37 -11.84 3.22
C VAL A 296 -19.45 -11.01 4.08
N LYS A 297 -18.19 -11.44 4.22
CA LYS A 297 -17.21 -10.84 5.14
C LYS A 297 -16.07 -10.12 4.45
N ARG A 298 -15.87 -10.39 3.16
CA ARG A 298 -14.73 -9.86 2.42
C ARG A 298 -15.11 -9.49 1.00
N ILE A 299 -14.54 -8.39 0.54
CA ILE A 299 -14.46 -8.03 -0.87
C ILE A 299 -13.00 -8.16 -1.26
N GLU A 300 -12.69 -8.95 -2.28
CA GLU A 300 -11.32 -9.20 -2.72
C GLU A 300 -10.68 -7.97 -3.38
N ALA A 301 -9.37 -8.00 -3.45
CA ALA A 301 -8.62 -6.98 -4.16
C ALA A 301 -9.08 -6.91 -5.62
N ARG A 302 -9.26 -5.67 -6.12
CA ARG A 302 -9.69 -5.39 -7.51
C ARG A 302 -11.06 -5.97 -7.88
N ALA A 303 -11.93 -6.27 -6.93
CA ALA A 303 -13.25 -6.90 -7.20
C ALA A 303 -14.08 -6.12 -8.23
N PHE A 304 -14.02 -4.79 -8.20
CA PHE A 304 -14.75 -3.90 -9.11
C PHE A 304 -13.82 -2.86 -9.76
N PHE A 305 -12.53 -3.14 -9.84
CA PHE A 305 -11.51 -2.25 -10.37
C PHE A 305 -11.84 -1.79 -11.81
N HIS A 306 -11.74 -0.46 -12.07
CA HIS A 306 -12.10 0.18 -13.34
C HIS A 306 -13.57 0.00 -13.78
N ASN A 307 -14.48 -0.25 -12.84
CA ASN A 307 -15.89 -0.28 -13.16
C ASN A 307 -16.46 1.15 -13.26
N ASN A 308 -16.75 1.58 -14.48
CA ASN A 308 -17.27 2.93 -14.76
C ASN A 308 -18.81 3.01 -14.77
N LYS A 309 -19.51 1.98 -14.29
CA LYS A 309 -20.97 1.87 -14.36
C LYS A 309 -21.64 1.79 -13.00
N ILE A 310 -20.93 1.43 -11.94
CA ILE A 310 -21.49 1.42 -10.57
C ILE A 310 -21.70 2.87 -10.13
N THR A 311 -22.94 3.23 -9.79
CA THR A 311 -23.33 4.60 -9.40
C THR A 311 -23.45 4.76 -7.90
N ARG A 312 -23.91 3.73 -7.18
CA ARG A 312 -24.02 3.68 -5.72
C ARG A 312 -23.49 2.37 -5.18
N LEU A 313 -23.00 2.42 -3.95
CA LEU A 313 -22.50 1.24 -3.24
C LEU A 313 -23.08 1.16 -1.84
N THR A 314 -23.72 0.05 -1.54
CA THR A 314 -24.13 -0.32 -0.19
C THR A 314 -23.33 -1.51 0.27
N LEU A 315 -22.54 -1.32 1.33
CA LEU A 315 -21.77 -2.37 1.98
C LEU A 315 -22.60 -3.02 3.10
N PRO A 316 -22.53 -4.35 3.28
CA PRO A 316 -23.29 -5.02 4.33
C PRO A 316 -22.73 -4.72 5.73
N ASP A 317 -23.61 -4.65 6.72
CA ASP A 317 -23.24 -4.34 8.10
C ASP A 317 -22.28 -5.36 8.74
N ASN A 318 -22.20 -6.55 8.17
CA ASN A 318 -21.31 -7.62 8.66
C ASN A 318 -19.97 -7.72 7.91
N LEU A 319 -19.66 -6.81 6.98
CA LEU A 319 -18.42 -6.80 6.19
C LEU A 319 -17.21 -6.51 7.09
N GLU A 320 -16.17 -7.31 6.98
CA GLU A 320 -14.95 -7.17 7.79
C GLU A 320 -13.75 -6.63 7.00
N HIS A 321 -13.68 -6.91 5.68
CA HIS A 321 -12.51 -6.58 4.87
C HIS A 321 -12.89 -6.06 3.48
N VAL A 322 -12.25 -4.98 3.06
CA VAL A 322 -12.27 -4.47 1.68
C VAL A 322 -10.84 -4.53 1.13
N GLY A 323 -10.63 -5.29 0.06
CA GLY A 323 -9.32 -5.50 -0.54
C GLY A 323 -8.75 -4.27 -1.24
N ALA A 324 -7.45 -4.30 -1.53
CA ALA A 324 -6.77 -3.23 -2.24
C ALA A 324 -7.37 -3.03 -3.65
N TRP A 325 -7.52 -1.76 -4.05
CA TRP A 325 -8.15 -1.34 -5.33
C TRP A 325 -9.55 -1.91 -5.58
N ALA A 326 -10.26 -2.37 -4.56
CA ALA A 326 -11.55 -3.05 -4.76
C ALA A 326 -12.54 -2.23 -5.60
N PHE A 327 -12.60 -0.92 -5.42
CA PHE A 327 -13.44 0.03 -6.18
C PHE A 327 -12.61 1.16 -6.81
N SER A 328 -11.31 0.96 -6.97
CA SER A 328 -10.45 1.99 -7.56
C SER A 328 -10.81 2.24 -9.02
N SER A 329 -10.75 3.52 -9.43
CA SER A 329 -11.12 3.96 -10.78
C SER A 329 -12.56 3.61 -11.16
N CYS A 330 -13.50 3.82 -10.21
CA CYS A 330 -14.93 3.74 -10.43
C CYS A 330 -15.55 5.16 -10.47
N PRO A 331 -15.38 5.92 -11.56
CA PRO A 331 -15.74 7.35 -11.60
C PRO A 331 -17.24 7.62 -11.57
N ALA A 332 -18.08 6.65 -11.89
CA ALA A 332 -19.54 6.78 -11.76
C ALA A 332 -20.01 6.61 -10.32
N LEU A 333 -19.18 6.00 -9.44
CA LEU A 333 -19.51 5.81 -8.03
C LEU A 333 -19.48 7.16 -7.33
N SER A 334 -20.66 7.70 -7.07
CA SER A 334 -20.93 9.00 -6.46
C SER A 334 -21.85 8.81 -5.26
N ASP A 335 -22.20 9.89 -4.57
CA ASP A 335 -23.08 9.84 -3.40
C ASP A 335 -22.36 9.46 -2.10
N THR A 336 -23.06 8.94 -1.12
CA THR A 336 -22.56 8.63 0.21
C THR A 336 -22.02 7.21 0.28
N LEU A 337 -20.76 7.07 0.72
CA LEU A 337 -20.18 5.79 1.10
C LEU A 337 -20.24 5.60 2.61
N VAL A 338 -20.85 4.52 3.06
CA VAL A 338 -20.89 4.14 4.48
C VAL A 338 -19.94 2.99 4.74
N LEU A 339 -18.92 3.20 5.56
CA LEU A 339 -18.04 2.14 6.07
C LEU A 339 -18.69 1.51 7.30
N PRO A 340 -19.12 0.24 7.26
CA PRO A 340 -19.91 -0.37 8.32
C PRO A 340 -19.12 -0.59 9.61
N LYS A 341 -19.83 -0.73 10.73
CA LYS A 341 -19.25 -0.89 12.07
C LYS A 341 -18.33 -2.12 12.18
N SER A 342 -18.64 -3.20 11.46
CA SER A 342 -17.87 -4.44 11.45
C SER A 342 -16.58 -4.37 10.64
N LEU A 343 -16.38 -3.32 9.81
CA LEU A 343 -15.23 -3.20 8.94
C LEU A 343 -13.96 -3.00 9.79
N LYS A 344 -13.00 -3.92 9.61
CA LYS A 344 -11.73 -3.96 10.35
C LYS A 344 -10.56 -3.50 9.52
N GLU A 345 -10.58 -3.89 8.25
CA GLU A 345 -9.46 -3.68 7.34
C GLU A 345 -9.91 -3.11 6.00
N ILE A 346 -9.14 -2.16 5.51
CA ILE A 346 -9.28 -1.57 4.19
C ILE A 346 -7.92 -1.61 3.48
N GLY A 347 -7.92 -2.06 2.23
CA GLY A 347 -6.71 -2.14 1.40
C GLY A 347 -6.35 -0.82 0.75
N ASN A 348 -5.10 -0.70 0.34
CA ASN A 348 -4.58 0.48 -0.33
C ASN A 348 -5.41 0.82 -1.56
N ASP A 349 -5.66 2.11 -1.77
CA ASP A 349 -6.38 2.65 -2.93
C ASP A 349 -7.78 2.03 -3.15
N ALA A 350 -8.39 1.49 -2.10
CA ALA A 350 -9.65 0.75 -2.22
C ALA A 350 -10.75 1.54 -2.93
N PHE A 351 -10.80 2.85 -2.76
CA PHE A 351 -11.77 3.77 -3.37
C PHE A 351 -11.10 4.90 -4.18
N CYS A 352 -9.83 4.74 -4.55
CA CYS A 352 -9.09 5.74 -5.31
C CYS A 352 -9.78 6.07 -6.64
N GLY A 353 -9.90 7.36 -6.97
CA GLY A 353 -10.49 7.80 -8.24
C GLY A 353 -11.99 7.54 -8.37
N THR A 354 -12.72 7.52 -7.23
CA THR A 354 -14.19 7.53 -7.21
C THR A 354 -14.72 8.96 -7.07
N ASN A 355 -16.00 9.15 -7.38
CA ASN A 355 -16.68 10.46 -7.24
C ASN A 355 -17.57 10.55 -5.99
N ILE A 356 -17.33 9.74 -4.96
CA ILE A 356 -18.08 9.83 -3.71
C ILE A 356 -18.03 11.24 -3.14
N SER A 357 -19.16 11.74 -2.63
CA SER A 357 -19.30 13.09 -2.11
C SER A 357 -19.28 13.16 -0.58
N CYS A 358 -19.70 12.08 0.06
CA CYS A 358 -19.77 11.97 1.51
C CYS A 358 -19.24 10.59 1.96
N LEU A 359 -18.40 10.60 3.00
CA LEU A 359 -17.88 9.41 3.66
C LEU A 359 -18.43 9.34 5.08
N VAL A 360 -19.16 8.27 5.40
CA VAL A 360 -19.63 8.00 6.76
C VAL A 360 -18.84 6.83 7.34
N ILE A 361 -18.15 7.05 8.45
CA ILE A 361 -17.32 6.06 9.13
C ILE A 361 -18.05 5.59 10.38
N LYS A 362 -18.44 4.32 10.42
CA LYS A 362 -19.06 3.66 11.58
C LYS A 362 -18.11 2.68 12.28
N SER A 363 -17.04 2.29 11.61
CA SER A 363 -16.03 1.36 12.15
C SER A 363 -15.37 1.91 13.39
N GLU A 364 -15.37 1.15 14.49
CA GLU A 364 -14.74 1.55 15.74
C GLU A 364 -13.21 1.59 15.66
N LYS A 365 -12.63 0.72 14.83
CA LYS A 365 -11.19 0.61 14.60
C LYS A 365 -10.96 0.08 13.19
N LEU A 366 -10.58 0.96 12.30
CA LEU A 366 -10.24 0.62 10.92
C LEU A 366 -8.73 0.53 10.78
N GLU A 367 -8.22 -0.58 10.26
CA GLU A 367 -6.79 -0.79 10.03
C GLU A 367 -6.50 -0.94 8.53
N PRO A 368 -5.34 -0.47 8.06
CA PRO A 368 -4.91 -0.76 6.71
C PRO A 368 -4.43 -2.22 6.63
N ILE A 369 -4.71 -2.88 5.50
CA ILE A 369 -4.23 -4.26 5.25
C ILE A 369 -2.70 -4.30 5.19
N ASP A 370 -2.07 -3.23 4.72
CA ASP A 370 -0.62 -3.05 4.70
C ASP A 370 -0.28 -1.76 5.45
N SER A 371 0.55 -1.88 6.49
CA SER A 371 0.94 -0.77 7.36
C SER A 371 2.01 0.16 6.77
N THR A 372 2.21 0.15 5.46
CA THR A 372 3.10 1.11 4.80
C THR A 372 2.48 2.51 4.83
N LEU A 373 3.29 3.55 5.09
CA LEU A 373 2.86 4.94 5.30
C LEU A 373 2.20 5.62 4.08
N GLU A 374 2.00 4.93 2.98
CA GLU A 374 1.48 5.47 1.73
C GLU A 374 0.09 4.96 1.37
N ASN A 375 -0.70 4.61 2.38
CA ASN A 375 -2.09 4.23 2.17
C ASN A 375 -2.91 5.44 1.71
N ASN A 376 -3.40 5.41 0.48
CA ASN A 376 -4.20 6.48 -0.13
C ASN A 376 -5.61 5.98 -0.43
N PHE A 377 -6.37 5.60 0.59
CA PHE A 377 -7.68 4.95 0.44
C PHE A 377 -8.65 5.71 -0.46
N PHE A 378 -8.65 7.06 -0.36
CA PHE A 378 -9.52 7.98 -1.08
C PHE A 378 -8.72 8.96 -1.95
N PHE A 379 -7.57 8.56 -2.44
CA PHE A 379 -6.77 9.37 -3.35
C PHE A 379 -7.54 9.68 -4.63
N ASN A 380 -7.43 10.91 -5.12
CA ASN A 380 -8.11 11.38 -6.33
C ASN A 380 -9.65 11.24 -6.30
N CYS A 381 -10.27 11.28 -5.11
CA CYS A 381 -11.71 11.40 -4.93
C CYS A 381 -12.10 12.87 -5.00
N ALA A 382 -12.19 13.42 -6.23
CA ALA A 382 -12.32 14.87 -6.45
C ALA A 382 -13.58 15.51 -5.84
N ASN A 383 -14.62 14.73 -5.60
CA ASN A 383 -15.91 15.21 -5.08
C ASN A 383 -16.12 14.92 -3.58
N LEU A 384 -15.15 14.33 -2.89
CA LEU A 384 -15.27 14.03 -1.46
C LEU A 384 -15.17 15.31 -0.63
N GLN A 385 -16.31 15.79 -0.16
CA GLN A 385 -16.43 17.08 0.55
C GLN A 385 -16.84 16.93 2.01
N THR A 386 -17.58 15.89 2.36
CA THR A 386 -18.13 15.69 3.72
C THR A 386 -17.65 14.37 4.31
N ILE A 387 -17.13 14.41 5.52
CA ILE A 387 -16.72 13.24 6.29
C ILE A 387 -17.46 13.24 7.61
N ILE A 388 -18.14 12.15 7.92
CA ILE A 388 -18.91 11.98 9.16
C ILE A 388 -18.38 10.74 9.89
N CYS A 389 -17.79 10.93 11.05
CA CYS A 389 -17.43 9.85 11.95
C CYS A 389 -18.53 9.67 13.00
N GLU A 390 -19.11 8.48 13.10
CA GLU A 390 -20.11 8.20 14.14
C GLU A 390 -19.48 8.24 15.55
N GLN A 391 -20.31 8.50 16.57
CA GLN A 391 -19.84 8.62 17.96
C GLN A 391 -19.22 7.34 18.54
N SER A 392 -19.45 6.20 17.90
CA SER A 392 -18.84 4.90 18.25
C SER A 392 -17.38 4.76 17.82
N VAL A 393 -16.90 5.62 16.91
CA VAL A 393 -15.53 5.59 16.39
C VAL A 393 -14.56 6.04 17.50
N LYS A 394 -13.66 5.17 17.90
CA LYS A 394 -12.67 5.44 18.95
C LYS A 394 -11.31 5.82 18.39
N ASN A 395 -10.92 5.18 17.30
CA ASN A 395 -9.65 5.40 16.64
C ASN A 395 -9.87 5.58 15.14
N LEU A 396 -9.22 6.56 14.58
CA LEU A 396 -9.15 6.77 13.14
C LEU A 396 -7.86 6.17 12.58
N THR A 397 -7.92 5.72 11.35
CA THR A 397 -6.75 5.15 10.66
C THR A 397 -5.81 6.27 10.22
N PHE A 398 -4.52 6.07 10.38
CA PHE A 398 -3.51 6.99 9.83
C PHE A 398 -3.65 7.11 8.30
N SER A 399 -3.31 8.27 7.77
CA SER A 399 -3.36 8.59 6.33
C SER A 399 -4.72 8.39 5.63
N LEU A 400 -5.83 8.24 6.36
CA LEU A 400 -7.15 7.91 5.77
C LEU A 400 -7.60 8.93 4.72
N LEU A 401 -7.37 10.22 4.96
CA LEU A 401 -7.77 11.33 4.10
C LEU A 401 -6.57 12.03 3.44
N ARG A 402 -5.43 11.36 3.39
CA ARG A 402 -4.23 11.87 2.72
C ARG A 402 -4.54 12.21 1.27
N SER A 403 -4.10 13.39 0.84
CA SER A 403 -4.31 13.90 -0.53
C SER A 403 -5.79 14.00 -0.96
N ALA A 404 -6.72 14.06 -0.01
CA ALA A 404 -8.14 14.31 -0.31
C ALA A 404 -8.33 15.72 -0.88
N HIS A 405 -9.26 15.84 -1.85
CA HIS A 405 -9.54 17.10 -2.52
C HIS A 405 -10.75 17.80 -1.91
N ASP A 406 -10.59 19.09 -1.64
CA ASP A 406 -11.65 20.07 -1.31
C ASP A 406 -12.63 19.67 -0.19
N ILE A 407 -12.09 19.19 0.94
CA ILE A 407 -12.89 18.85 2.12
C ILE A 407 -13.52 20.13 2.69
N LYS A 408 -14.84 20.13 2.79
CA LYS A 408 -15.64 21.26 3.32
C LYS A 408 -16.10 21.05 4.76
N GLU A 409 -16.41 19.81 5.12
CA GLU A 409 -16.96 19.49 6.42
C GLU A 409 -16.42 18.17 6.97
N ILE A 410 -16.04 18.18 8.25
CA ILE A 410 -15.65 16.99 9.00
C ILE A 410 -16.36 17.01 10.34
N VAL A 411 -17.08 15.93 10.61
CA VAL A 411 -17.71 15.67 11.90
C VAL A 411 -16.94 14.55 12.60
N PHE A 412 -16.23 14.91 13.66
CA PHE A 412 -15.50 13.96 14.51
C PHE A 412 -16.37 13.44 15.64
N PRO A 413 -16.10 12.22 16.17
CA PRO A 413 -16.71 11.78 17.42
C PRO A 413 -16.16 12.60 18.58
N GLU A 414 -17.01 12.94 19.55
CA GLU A 414 -16.59 13.75 20.70
C GLU A 414 -15.48 13.11 21.55
N SER A 415 -15.44 11.78 21.58
CA SER A 415 -14.45 10.99 22.34
C SER A 415 -13.09 10.85 21.68
N LEU A 416 -12.89 11.40 20.48
CA LEU A 416 -11.59 11.30 19.79
C LEU A 416 -10.55 12.14 20.52
N ASN A 417 -9.47 11.51 20.95
CA ASN A 417 -8.38 12.16 21.69
C ASN A 417 -7.10 12.38 20.85
N GLU A 418 -7.02 11.81 19.66
CA GLU A 418 -5.87 11.98 18.76
C GLU A 418 -6.31 12.11 17.31
N ILE A 419 -5.79 13.11 16.59
CA ILE A 419 -5.79 13.12 15.13
C ILE A 419 -4.59 12.28 14.68
N PRO A 420 -4.81 11.18 13.94
CA PRO A 420 -3.74 10.24 13.62
C PRO A 420 -2.63 10.82 12.75
N GLU A 421 -1.53 10.07 12.66
CA GLU A 421 -0.40 10.35 11.78
C GLU A 421 -0.84 10.51 10.32
N ALA A 422 -0.36 11.57 9.67
CA ALA A 422 -0.55 11.89 8.26
C ALA A 422 -2.03 11.90 7.80
N PHE A 423 -3.00 12.03 8.73
CA PHE A 423 -4.43 11.86 8.46
C PHE A 423 -4.93 12.76 7.32
N PHE A 424 -4.50 14.02 7.28
CA PHE A 424 -4.80 15.00 6.24
C PHE A 424 -3.59 15.41 5.40
N ALA A 425 -2.48 14.70 5.48
CA ALA A 425 -1.29 15.12 4.75
C ALA A 425 -1.60 15.33 3.25
N HIS A 426 -1.16 16.47 2.70
CA HIS A 426 -1.41 16.91 1.32
C HIS A 426 -2.90 17.13 0.96
N ALA A 427 -3.80 17.18 1.94
CA ALA A 427 -5.22 17.41 1.68
C ALA A 427 -5.52 18.89 1.41
N ASN A 428 -6.49 19.15 0.54
CA ASN A 428 -7.09 20.47 0.40
C ASN A 428 -8.31 20.56 1.32
N ILE A 429 -8.29 21.48 2.29
CA ILE A 429 -9.36 21.69 3.26
C ILE A 429 -9.84 23.12 3.09
N SER A 430 -10.92 23.31 2.33
CA SER A 430 -11.52 24.63 2.10
C SER A 430 -12.54 25.02 3.20
N GLY A 431 -13.04 24.03 3.92
CA GLY A 431 -14.00 24.20 4.99
C GLY A 431 -13.40 24.44 6.37
N LYS A 432 -14.29 24.56 7.37
CA LYS A 432 -13.92 24.72 8.77
C LYS A 432 -13.86 23.34 9.45
N ILE A 433 -12.75 23.04 10.10
CA ILE A 433 -12.64 21.84 10.96
C ILE A 433 -13.12 22.20 12.37
N SER A 434 -14.08 21.43 12.89
CA SER A 434 -14.50 21.48 14.29
C SER A 434 -13.87 20.30 15.04
N PHE A 435 -12.83 20.58 15.81
CA PHE A 435 -12.13 19.54 16.58
C PHE A 435 -12.94 19.09 17.80
N PRO A 436 -12.81 17.79 18.19
CA PRO A 436 -13.43 17.29 19.41
C PRO A 436 -12.92 18.04 20.65
N LYS A 437 -13.79 18.29 21.62
CA LYS A 437 -13.42 19.01 22.86
C LYS A 437 -12.36 18.31 23.71
N ASP A 438 -12.28 16.98 23.60
CA ASP A 438 -11.37 16.11 24.37
C ASP A 438 -10.10 15.73 23.59
N LEU A 439 -9.86 16.35 22.43
CA LEU A 439 -8.66 16.14 21.63
C LEU A 439 -7.40 16.50 22.44
N GLU A 440 -6.49 15.56 22.62
CA GLU A 440 -5.23 15.76 23.36
C GLU A 440 -4.00 15.84 22.45
N ILE A 441 -4.01 15.13 21.31
CA ILE A 441 -2.84 14.97 20.46
C ILE A 441 -3.17 15.29 19.01
N VAL A 442 -2.32 16.10 18.38
CA VAL A 442 -2.23 16.24 16.92
C VAL A 442 -1.03 15.43 16.44
N GLY A 443 -1.28 14.37 15.69
CA GLY A 443 -0.31 13.35 15.30
C GLY A 443 0.81 13.84 14.37
N TRP A 444 1.79 13.00 14.15
CA TRP A 444 2.93 13.27 13.26
C TRP A 444 2.44 13.57 11.84
N SER A 445 2.88 14.69 11.26
CA SER A 445 2.48 15.13 9.90
C SER A 445 0.96 15.18 9.65
N ALA A 446 0.12 15.26 10.69
CA ALA A 446 -1.34 15.13 10.58
C ALA A 446 -1.95 16.11 9.56
N PHE A 447 -1.40 17.32 9.45
CA PHE A 447 -1.78 18.37 8.51
C PHE A 447 -0.61 18.84 7.63
N PHE A 448 0.34 17.96 7.36
CA PHE A 448 1.51 18.28 6.53
C PHE A 448 1.07 18.70 5.12
N ASP A 449 1.56 19.86 4.65
CA ASP A 449 1.29 20.40 3.31
C ASP A 449 -0.22 20.49 2.97
N THR A 450 -1.03 20.91 3.94
CA THR A 450 -2.49 21.12 3.75
C THR A 450 -2.81 22.55 3.30
N LYS A 451 -3.90 22.70 2.56
CA LYS A 451 -4.45 24.02 2.18
C LYS A 451 -5.52 24.51 3.15
N ILE A 452 -5.23 24.46 4.45
CA ILE A 452 -6.14 24.93 5.49
C ILE A 452 -5.80 26.38 5.87
N ASN A 453 -6.78 27.27 5.91
CA ASN A 453 -6.54 28.71 6.18
C ASN A 453 -6.47 29.05 7.68
N SER A 454 -7.21 28.36 8.53
CA SER A 454 -7.28 28.68 9.96
C SER A 454 -7.50 27.43 10.79
N VAL A 455 -6.79 27.35 11.91
CA VAL A 455 -6.89 26.25 12.88
C VAL A 455 -7.15 26.82 14.26
N VAL A 456 -8.17 26.30 14.93
CA VAL A 456 -8.46 26.58 16.35
C VAL A 456 -8.48 25.26 17.10
N LEU A 457 -7.40 24.99 17.83
CA LEU A 457 -7.28 23.79 18.63
C LEU A 457 -7.99 23.92 19.98
N PRO A 458 -8.68 22.87 20.46
CA PRO A 458 -9.35 22.89 21.76
C PRO A 458 -8.36 23.03 22.94
N LYS A 459 -8.90 23.41 24.09
CA LYS A 459 -8.11 23.61 25.33
C LYS A 459 -7.39 22.34 25.78
N SER A 460 -7.93 21.17 25.42
CA SER A 460 -7.47 19.85 25.84
C SER A 460 -6.17 19.42 25.18
N VAL A 461 -5.79 20.02 24.03
CA VAL A 461 -4.58 19.65 23.30
C VAL A 461 -3.34 19.90 24.16
N LYS A 462 -2.56 18.82 24.36
CA LYS A 462 -1.32 18.78 25.13
C LYS A 462 -0.10 18.68 24.23
N GLU A 463 -0.24 18.00 23.08
CA GLU A 463 0.89 17.71 22.21
C GLU A 463 0.54 17.99 20.75
N ILE A 464 1.43 18.69 20.06
CA ILE A 464 1.48 18.79 18.60
C ILE A 464 2.75 18.11 18.18
N ARG A 465 2.64 16.91 17.57
CA ARG A 465 3.80 16.10 17.19
C ARG A 465 4.58 16.69 16.02
N SER A 466 5.75 16.12 15.75
CA SER A 466 6.66 16.60 14.72
C SER A 466 6.00 16.68 13.35
N TYR A 467 6.31 17.75 12.62
CA TYR A 467 5.80 18.07 11.27
C TYR A 467 4.28 18.22 11.17
N ALA A 468 3.54 18.31 12.26
CA ALA A 468 2.06 18.25 12.27
C ALA A 468 1.41 19.24 11.29
N PHE A 469 1.89 20.48 11.21
CA PHE A 469 1.40 21.52 10.30
C PHE A 469 2.45 22.01 9.30
N ASN A 470 3.56 21.32 9.19
CA ASN A 470 4.68 21.76 8.33
C ASN A 470 4.22 21.92 6.88
N TYR A 471 4.65 22.99 6.20
CA TYR A 471 4.28 23.41 4.83
C TYR A 471 2.79 23.74 4.60
N SER A 472 1.97 23.87 5.64
CA SER A 472 0.54 24.19 5.47
C SER A 472 0.30 25.69 5.18
N ASN A 473 -0.75 26.01 4.41
CA ASN A 473 -1.14 27.39 4.07
C ASN A 473 -1.96 28.09 5.18
N ILE A 474 -1.55 27.94 6.45
CA ILE A 474 -2.28 28.48 7.59
C ILE A 474 -1.98 29.97 7.76
N LYS A 475 -3.03 30.80 7.79
CA LYS A 475 -2.94 32.23 8.13
C LYS A 475 -3.10 32.49 9.61
N LYS A 476 -3.88 31.69 10.31
CA LYS A 476 -4.10 31.82 11.75
C LYS A 476 -4.14 30.47 12.42
N ILE A 477 -3.38 30.32 13.49
CA ILE A 477 -3.44 29.17 14.39
C ILE A 477 -3.63 29.64 15.84
N ASP A 478 -4.62 29.05 16.51
CA ASP A 478 -4.96 29.33 17.91
C ASP A 478 -4.83 28.01 18.69
N ILE A 479 -3.83 27.95 19.55
CA ILE A 479 -3.45 26.76 20.32
C ILE A 479 -3.99 26.91 21.74
N GLY A 480 -4.71 25.89 22.21
CA GLY A 480 -5.34 25.87 23.52
C GLY A 480 -4.37 26.00 24.71
N SER A 481 -4.94 26.12 25.90
CA SER A 481 -4.18 26.47 27.11
C SER A 481 -3.42 25.32 27.76
N LYS A 482 -3.67 24.06 27.37
CA LYS A 482 -3.01 22.87 27.95
C LYS A 482 -1.86 22.35 27.12
N ILE A 483 -1.43 23.08 26.11
CA ILE A 483 -0.30 22.65 25.28
C ILE A 483 0.98 22.55 26.12
N GLU A 484 1.63 21.40 26.06
CA GLU A 484 2.86 21.05 26.78
C GLU A 484 4.04 20.84 25.83
N VAL A 485 3.78 20.32 24.62
CA VAL A 485 4.84 19.95 23.67
C VAL A 485 4.49 20.41 22.26
N LEU A 486 5.45 21.09 21.63
CA LEU A 486 5.51 21.36 20.20
C LEU A 486 6.67 20.57 19.62
N GLY A 487 6.38 19.55 18.82
CA GLY A 487 7.36 18.65 18.21
C GLY A 487 8.29 19.35 17.21
N GLU A 488 9.29 18.62 16.75
CA GLU A 488 10.22 19.10 15.71
C GLU A 488 9.46 19.57 14.48
N LYS A 489 9.75 20.77 14.00
CA LYS A 489 9.13 21.39 12.81
C LYS A 489 7.60 21.36 12.80
N SER A 490 6.98 21.26 13.95
CA SER A 490 5.51 21.11 14.07
C SER A 490 4.73 22.29 13.47
N LEU A 491 5.29 23.49 13.49
CA LEU A 491 4.78 24.74 12.94
C LEU A 491 5.78 25.39 11.99
N ALA A 492 6.66 24.61 11.33
CA ALA A 492 7.66 25.14 10.42
C ALA A 492 7.12 25.30 9.00
N ASP A 493 7.77 26.17 8.22
CA ASP A 493 7.49 26.46 6.82
C ASP A 493 6.02 26.93 6.57
N LEU A 494 5.44 27.64 7.56
CA LEU A 494 4.13 28.30 7.49
C LEU A 494 4.29 29.73 6.98
N THR A 495 4.61 29.89 5.70
CA THR A 495 4.99 31.19 5.11
C THR A 495 3.84 32.20 5.10
N ASP A 496 2.58 31.74 5.07
CA ASP A 496 1.39 32.58 5.04
C ASP A 496 0.85 32.92 6.44
N LEU A 497 1.52 32.50 7.52
CA LEU A 497 1.02 32.64 8.88
C LEU A 497 1.06 34.12 9.34
N ASP A 498 -0.11 34.71 9.49
CA ASP A 498 -0.27 36.08 10.01
C ASP A 498 -0.41 36.12 11.54
N THR A 499 -1.02 35.08 12.14
CA THR A 499 -1.30 35.09 13.58
C THR A 499 -1.08 33.72 14.21
N LEU A 500 -0.18 33.66 15.19
CA LEU A 500 -0.02 32.56 16.13
C LEU A 500 -0.54 32.98 17.50
N ILE A 501 -1.45 32.18 18.07
CA ILE A 501 -1.93 32.35 19.44
C ILE A 501 -1.58 31.11 20.24
N ILE A 502 -0.85 31.27 21.35
CA ILE A 502 -0.64 30.19 22.32
C ILE A 502 -1.26 30.64 23.66
N ARG A 503 -2.27 29.91 24.10
CA ARG A 503 -3.06 30.26 25.31
C ARG A 503 -2.49 29.66 26.59
N ALA A 504 -1.39 28.90 26.52
CA ALA A 504 -0.72 28.33 27.69
C ALA A 504 -0.07 29.43 28.55
N LYS A 505 -0.18 29.26 29.88
CA LYS A 505 0.45 30.18 30.84
C LYS A 505 1.98 30.02 30.89
N THR A 506 2.47 28.82 30.63
CA THR A 506 3.88 28.51 30.54
C THR A 506 4.23 28.13 29.10
N PRO A 507 5.38 28.57 28.55
CA PRO A 507 5.82 28.17 27.24
C PRO A 507 5.96 26.63 27.15
N PRO A 508 5.39 25.99 26.11
CA PRO A 508 5.52 24.55 25.91
C PRO A 508 6.96 24.17 25.57
N LEU A 509 7.32 22.90 25.73
CA LEU A 509 8.57 22.36 25.22
C LEU A 509 8.58 22.50 23.69
N ALA A 510 9.60 23.20 23.18
CA ALA A 510 9.79 23.41 21.74
C ALA A 510 10.79 22.43 21.18
N GLY A 511 10.35 21.59 20.24
CA GLY A 511 11.21 20.71 19.47
C GLY A 511 12.15 21.48 18.53
N GLN A 512 13.13 20.80 17.98
CA GLN A 512 14.10 21.40 17.06
C GLN A 512 13.39 22.07 15.88
N ASN A 513 13.72 23.34 15.61
CA ASN A 513 13.17 24.08 14.45
C ASN A 513 11.62 24.11 14.39
N PHE A 514 10.93 24.04 15.52
CA PHE A 514 9.47 23.93 15.58
C PHE A 514 8.75 25.02 14.77
N PHE A 515 9.35 26.21 14.59
CA PHE A 515 8.80 27.37 13.90
C PHE A 515 9.74 27.91 12.79
N LEU A 516 10.60 27.08 12.21
CA LEU A 516 11.56 27.49 11.18
C LEU A 516 10.81 27.98 9.92
N ASN A 517 11.31 29.08 9.29
CA ASN A 517 10.79 29.66 8.05
C ASN A 517 9.27 29.98 8.10
N SER A 518 8.74 30.35 9.26
CA SER A 518 7.31 30.61 9.43
C SER A 518 7.03 32.07 9.76
N GLY A 519 5.84 32.53 9.42
CA GLY A 519 5.35 33.90 9.61
C GLY A 519 5.46 34.75 8.34
N SER A 520 4.36 35.40 7.97
CA SER A 520 4.32 36.41 6.92
C SER A 520 4.92 37.75 7.38
N GLU A 521 5.03 38.74 6.51
CA GLU A 521 5.43 40.11 6.89
C GLU A 521 4.50 40.74 7.94
N LYS A 522 3.28 40.27 8.07
CA LYS A 522 2.27 40.71 9.03
C LYS A 522 2.20 39.85 10.30
N PHE A 523 3.16 38.95 10.48
CA PHE A 523 3.13 37.98 11.57
C PHE A 523 3.02 38.60 12.96
N VAL A 524 2.10 38.08 13.75
CA VAL A 524 1.90 38.46 15.14
C VAL A 524 1.80 37.21 16.01
N PHE A 525 2.62 37.16 17.05
CA PHE A 525 2.58 36.11 18.07
C PHE A 525 1.90 36.64 19.34
N LEU A 526 0.79 36.01 19.75
CA LEU A 526 -0.04 36.43 20.89
C LEU A 526 -0.02 35.36 22.00
N VAL A 527 0.16 35.85 23.23
CA VAL A 527 0.18 35.01 24.44
C VAL A 527 -0.67 35.67 25.54
N PRO A 528 -1.13 34.95 26.59
CA PRO A 528 -1.89 35.53 27.69
C PRO A 528 -1.11 36.70 28.32
N LYS A 529 -1.83 37.75 28.70
CA LYS A 529 -1.25 38.97 29.27
C LYS A 529 -0.37 38.68 30.48
N GLU A 530 -0.84 37.81 31.36
CA GLU A 530 -0.13 37.38 32.56
C GLU A 530 1.14 36.58 32.29
N SER A 531 1.29 36.03 31.10
CA SER A 531 2.42 35.17 30.72
C SER A 531 3.44 35.85 29.81
N LEU A 532 3.16 37.09 29.39
CA LEU A 532 3.95 37.81 28.39
C LEU A 532 5.42 37.85 28.72
N GLU A 533 5.79 38.18 29.97
CA GLU A 533 7.19 38.28 30.38
C GLU A 533 7.91 36.92 30.38
N VAL A 534 7.19 35.83 30.73
CA VAL A 534 7.76 34.48 30.68
C VAL A 534 8.07 34.09 29.23
N TYR A 535 7.20 34.40 28.28
CA TYR A 535 7.44 34.14 26.87
C TYR A 535 8.54 35.02 26.27
N LYS A 536 8.69 36.30 26.69
CA LYS A 536 9.75 37.20 26.26
C LYS A 536 11.14 36.78 26.73
N THR A 537 11.22 36.07 27.85
CA THR A 537 12.49 35.58 28.40
C THR A 537 12.83 34.16 27.99
N HIS A 538 11.86 33.43 27.37
CA HIS A 538 12.07 32.04 26.96
C HIS A 538 12.99 31.94 25.74
N LYS A 539 13.96 31.03 25.76
CA LYS A 539 15.02 30.86 24.73
C LYS A 539 14.49 30.79 23.29
N GLU A 540 13.41 30.04 23.05
CA GLU A 540 12.89 29.87 21.71
C GLU A 540 11.74 30.84 21.37
N PHE A 541 10.82 31.12 22.30
CA PHE A 541 9.64 31.93 22.02
C PHE A 541 9.91 33.43 22.00
N SER A 542 10.98 33.92 22.68
CA SER A 542 11.39 35.32 22.61
C SER A 542 11.71 35.77 21.18
N LYS A 543 12.25 34.86 20.36
CA LYS A 543 12.60 35.11 18.95
C LYS A 543 11.37 35.47 18.10
N LEU A 544 10.17 35.09 18.54
CA LEU A 544 8.91 35.32 17.85
C LEU A 544 8.24 36.66 18.23
N ASN A 545 8.87 37.45 19.07
CA ASN A 545 8.40 38.77 19.55
C ASN A 545 6.96 38.72 20.11
N PRO A 546 6.73 38.00 21.23
CA PRO A 546 5.41 37.81 21.81
C PRO A 546 4.73 39.12 22.23
N LYS A 547 3.44 39.24 21.93
CA LYS A 547 2.58 40.35 22.33
C LYS A 547 1.43 39.85 23.20
N SER A 548 0.86 40.75 23.98
CA SER A 548 -0.32 40.44 24.82
C SER A 548 -1.54 40.13 23.99
N LEU A 549 -2.19 39.04 24.31
CA LEU A 549 -3.57 38.77 23.88
C LEU A 549 -4.49 39.70 24.72
N ASN A 550 -5.33 40.48 24.06
CA ASN A 550 -6.28 41.39 24.72
C ASN A 550 -7.36 40.63 25.50
#